data_cfeb6cff39fb289e56773208eb37dffe
#
_entry.id   cfeb6cff39fb289e56773208eb37dffe
#
_cell.length_a   1.000
_cell.length_b   1.000
_cell.length_c   1.000
_cell.angle_alpha   90.00
_cell.angle_beta   90.00
_cell.angle_gamma   90.00
#
_symmetry.space_group_name_H-M   'P 1'
#
loop_
_entity.id
_entity.type
_entity.pdbx_description
1 polymer ?
#
loop_
_entity_poly.entity_id
_entity_poly.type
_entity_poly.pdbx_seq_one_letter_code
_entity_poly.pdbx_strand_id
1 'polypeptide(L)'
;MLSVATLDDVTRLASELPEVTEGERHGSRTWFVAGKAFAWGRPFSKADVRRFGDQTPPEGPILAVRVEDLGEKDAVLAAHPEAFFTIPHFDGYSAILIQLPLVAEKALREAIADGWLACAPPKLARQFLNR
;
A
#
# COMPACT_ATOMS: atom_id res chain seq x y z
N MET A 1 21.22 -1.84 14.98
CA MET A 1 20.50 -0.79 14.22
C MET A 1 19.24 -1.37 13.60
N LEU A 2 18.13 -0.71 13.80
CA LEU A 2 16.87 -1.15 13.20
C LEU A 2 16.81 -0.68 11.74
N SER A 3 16.50 -1.61 10.84
CA SER A 3 16.30 -1.30 9.43
C SER A 3 14.90 -0.74 9.23
N VAL A 4 14.76 0.29 8.40
CA VAL A 4 13.44 0.76 7.98
C VAL A 4 12.98 -0.02 6.76
N ALA A 5 11.67 -0.10 6.53
CA ALA A 5 11.12 -0.78 5.38
C ALA A 5 11.45 -0.04 4.07
N THR A 6 11.67 -0.80 3.02
CA THR A 6 11.99 -0.30 1.68
C THR A 6 11.05 -0.92 0.65
N LEU A 7 11.11 -0.42 -0.59
CA LEU A 7 10.36 -1.04 -1.68
C LEU A 7 10.83 -2.48 -1.96
N ASP A 8 12.10 -2.80 -1.70
CA ASP A 8 12.58 -4.18 -1.80
C ASP A 8 11.93 -5.08 -0.76
N ASP A 9 11.64 -4.56 0.43
CA ASP A 9 10.89 -5.30 1.44
C ASP A 9 9.47 -5.58 0.97
N VAL A 10 8.86 -4.66 0.23
CA VAL A 10 7.53 -4.88 -0.35
C VAL A 10 7.59 -6.05 -1.33
N THR A 11 8.61 -6.11 -2.19
CA THR A 11 8.81 -7.25 -3.09
C THR A 11 8.93 -8.56 -2.32
N ARG A 12 9.72 -8.57 -1.26
CA ARG A 12 9.91 -9.76 -0.43
C ARG A 12 8.59 -10.22 0.19
N LEU A 13 7.84 -9.32 0.79
CA LEU A 13 6.57 -9.64 1.43
C LEU A 13 5.49 -10.04 0.41
N ALA A 14 5.42 -9.34 -0.72
CA ALA A 14 4.46 -9.66 -1.77
C ALA A 14 4.75 -11.03 -2.39
N SER A 15 6.02 -11.44 -2.45
CA SER A 15 6.40 -12.74 -3.02
C SER A 15 5.89 -13.92 -2.19
N GLU A 16 5.46 -13.69 -0.95
CA GLU A 16 4.84 -14.71 -0.12
C GLU A 16 3.40 -14.99 -0.52
N LEU A 17 2.82 -14.15 -1.38
CA LEU A 17 1.43 -14.27 -1.81
C LEU A 17 1.33 -14.92 -3.19
N PRO A 18 0.26 -15.71 -3.44
CA PRO A 18 0.13 -16.43 -4.72
C PRO A 18 -0.02 -15.50 -5.92
N GLU A 19 0.62 -15.88 -7.02
CA GLU A 19 0.44 -15.29 -8.34
C GLU A 19 0.68 -13.78 -8.41
N VAL A 20 1.58 -13.28 -7.56
CA VAL A 20 2.00 -11.89 -7.61
C VAL A 20 3.05 -11.70 -8.71
N THR A 21 2.87 -10.64 -9.49
CA THR A 21 3.88 -10.19 -10.44
C THR A 21 4.28 -8.76 -10.11
N GLU A 22 5.52 -8.41 -10.39
CA GLU A 22 6.00 -7.04 -10.23
C GLU A 22 6.25 -6.44 -11.61
N GLY A 23 5.88 -5.17 -11.76
CA GLY A 23 6.14 -4.42 -12.97
C GLY A 23 6.26 -2.94 -12.67
N GLU A 24 5.95 -2.11 -13.65
CA GLU A 24 6.03 -0.66 -13.51
C GLU A 24 4.80 -0.02 -14.15
N ARG A 25 4.24 0.98 -13.45
CA ARG A 25 3.17 1.83 -13.99
C ARG A 25 3.46 3.27 -13.58
N HIS A 26 3.31 4.17 -14.53
CA HIS A 26 3.53 5.61 -14.28
C HIS A 26 4.89 5.90 -13.65
N GLY A 27 5.91 5.13 -14.06
CA GLY A 27 7.27 5.31 -13.54
C GLY A 27 7.54 4.74 -12.16
N SER A 28 6.60 4.00 -11.58
CA SER A 28 6.72 3.47 -10.22
C SER A 28 6.60 1.95 -10.17
N ARG A 29 7.37 1.33 -9.28
CA ARG A 29 7.28 -0.12 -9.04
C ARG A 29 5.86 -0.44 -8.60
N THR A 30 5.28 -1.47 -9.20
CA THR A 30 3.88 -1.84 -8.99
C THR A 30 3.77 -3.35 -8.86
N TRP A 31 2.96 -3.80 -7.91
CA TRP A 31 2.72 -5.22 -7.66
C TRP A 31 1.28 -5.54 -8.06
N PHE A 32 1.12 -6.64 -8.80
CA PHE A 32 -0.16 -7.03 -9.42
C PHE A 32 -0.57 -8.42 -8.97
N VAL A 33 -1.86 -8.66 -8.91
CA VAL A 33 -2.46 -9.99 -8.85
C VAL A 33 -3.56 -10.06 -9.91
N ALA A 34 -3.48 -11.08 -10.78
CA ALA A 34 -4.43 -11.24 -11.89
C ALA A 34 -4.59 -9.97 -12.72
N GLY A 35 -3.50 -9.26 -12.97
CA GLY A 35 -3.49 -8.03 -13.76
C GLY A 35 -3.98 -6.77 -13.06
N LYS A 36 -4.40 -6.88 -11.80
CA LYS A 36 -4.82 -5.71 -11.00
C LYS A 36 -3.71 -5.25 -10.08
N ALA A 37 -3.38 -3.95 -10.11
CA ALA A 37 -2.41 -3.37 -9.20
C ALA A 37 -3.01 -3.30 -7.80
N PHE A 38 -2.36 -3.95 -6.82
CA PHE A 38 -2.81 -3.89 -5.43
C PHE A 38 -1.87 -3.08 -4.54
N ALA A 39 -0.66 -2.80 -4.99
CA ALA A 39 0.29 -1.95 -4.29
C ALA A 39 1.22 -1.28 -5.29
N TRP A 40 1.61 -0.06 -5.03
CA TRP A 40 2.54 0.66 -5.92
C TRP A 40 3.28 1.75 -5.16
N GLY A 41 4.51 2.03 -5.59
CA GLY A 41 5.25 3.19 -5.10
C GLY A 41 4.53 4.46 -5.54
N ARG A 42 4.29 5.37 -4.61
CA ARG A 42 3.50 6.57 -4.89
C ARG A 42 4.22 7.84 -4.43
N PRO A 43 5.16 8.34 -5.23
CA PRO A 43 5.79 9.61 -4.91
C PRO A 43 4.75 10.75 -4.99
N PHE A 44 4.97 11.80 -4.21
CA PHE A 44 4.09 12.95 -4.25
C PHE A 44 4.30 13.77 -5.53
N SER A 45 3.19 14.15 -6.17
CA SER A 45 3.22 15.07 -7.28
C SER A 45 3.41 16.50 -6.78
N LYS A 46 3.69 17.42 -7.68
CA LYS A 46 3.76 18.84 -7.32
C LYS A 46 2.45 19.34 -6.72
N ALA A 47 1.31 18.86 -7.25
CA ALA A 47 0.00 19.22 -6.72
C ALA A 47 -0.19 18.68 -5.28
N ASP A 48 0.26 17.44 -5.02
CA ASP A 48 0.21 16.87 -3.68
C ASP A 48 1.00 17.74 -2.70
N VAL A 49 2.23 18.10 -3.08
CA VAL A 49 3.10 18.92 -2.23
C VAL A 49 2.45 20.27 -1.94
N ARG A 50 1.85 20.90 -2.95
CA ARG A 50 1.15 22.17 -2.75
C ARG A 50 0.00 22.07 -1.75
N ARG A 51 -0.71 20.93 -1.75
CA ARG A 51 -1.85 20.72 -0.84
C ARG A 51 -1.43 20.53 0.61
N PHE A 52 -0.15 20.20 0.87
CA PHE A 52 0.37 20.18 2.25
C PHE A 52 0.53 21.59 2.81
N GLY A 53 0.61 22.62 1.96
CA GLY A 53 0.76 24.01 2.40
C GLY A 53 2.04 24.21 3.20
N ASP A 54 1.89 24.70 4.44
CA ASP A 54 3.03 24.92 5.33
C ASP A 54 3.49 23.66 6.07
N GLN A 55 2.75 22.55 5.93
CA GLN A 55 3.12 21.28 6.56
C GLN A 55 4.17 20.57 5.72
N THR A 56 5.13 19.97 6.39
CA THR A 56 6.14 19.13 5.73
C THR A 56 5.50 17.84 5.25
N PRO A 57 5.57 17.50 3.95
CA PRO A 57 5.09 16.22 3.48
C PRO A 57 5.82 15.05 4.15
N PRO A 58 5.15 13.90 4.34
CA PRO A 58 5.82 12.70 4.85
C PRO A 58 7.04 12.36 4.01
N GLU A 59 8.14 12.03 4.68
CA GLU A 59 9.41 11.76 4.01
C GLU A 59 9.61 10.28 3.73
N GLY A 60 10.51 10.00 2.77
CA GLY A 60 10.91 8.67 2.39
C GLY A 60 10.00 8.05 1.36
N PRO A 61 10.23 6.78 1.00
CA PRO A 61 9.37 6.09 0.05
C PRO A 61 7.96 5.93 0.61
N ILE A 62 6.98 6.18 -0.24
CA ILE A 62 5.57 6.04 0.08
C ILE A 62 5.00 4.89 -0.76
N LEU A 63 4.29 3.98 -0.12
CA LEU A 63 3.59 2.89 -0.78
C LEU A 63 2.10 3.13 -0.74
N ALA A 64 1.43 3.02 -1.89
CA ALA A 64 -0.03 2.99 -1.94
C ALA A 64 -0.47 1.54 -1.96
N VAL A 65 -1.52 1.21 -1.21
CA VAL A 65 -2.05 -0.15 -1.12
C VAL A 65 -3.58 -0.10 -1.19
N ARG A 66 -4.17 -0.97 -2.00
CA ARG A 66 -5.62 -1.09 -2.11
C ARG A 66 -6.20 -1.64 -0.81
N VAL A 67 -7.40 -1.19 -0.50
CA VAL A 67 -8.23 -1.76 0.56
C VAL A 67 -9.58 -2.16 -0.03
N GLU A 68 -10.34 -2.95 0.69
CA GLU A 68 -11.57 -3.52 0.16
C GLU A 68 -12.62 -2.45 -0.12
N ASP A 69 -12.80 -1.50 0.82
CA ASP A 69 -13.78 -0.44 0.70
C ASP A 69 -13.39 0.76 1.57
N LEU A 70 -14.22 1.80 1.55
CA LEU A 70 -13.95 3.02 2.31
C LEU A 70 -14.08 2.82 3.83
N GLY A 71 -14.91 1.89 4.26
CA GLY A 71 -15.03 1.55 5.69
C GLY A 71 -13.74 0.92 6.20
N GLU A 72 -13.17 -0.02 5.44
CA GLU A 72 -11.88 -0.62 5.77
C GLU A 72 -10.77 0.43 5.74
N LYS A 73 -10.82 1.36 4.78
CA LYS A 73 -9.87 2.47 4.71
C LYS A 73 -9.85 3.25 6.01
N ASP A 74 -11.02 3.65 6.50
CA ASP A 74 -11.12 4.41 7.74
C ASP A 74 -10.59 3.63 8.93
N ALA A 75 -10.91 2.33 9.00
CA ALA A 75 -10.46 1.46 10.09
C ALA A 75 -8.94 1.32 10.12
N VAL A 76 -8.32 1.12 8.96
CA VAL A 76 -6.86 0.96 8.87
C VAL A 76 -6.14 2.25 9.22
N LEU A 77 -6.64 3.39 8.74
CA LEU A 77 -6.06 4.69 9.06
C LEU A 77 -6.14 4.99 10.56
N ALA A 78 -7.25 4.63 11.20
CA ALA A 78 -7.41 4.83 12.63
C ALA A 78 -6.50 3.90 13.46
N ALA A 79 -6.26 2.67 12.97
CA ALA A 79 -5.46 1.68 13.67
C ALA A 79 -3.95 1.98 13.64
N HIS A 80 -3.47 2.66 12.59
CA HIS A 80 -2.03 2.87 12.38
C HIS A 80 -1.71 4.32 12.00
N PRO A 81 -2.06 5.31 12.83
CA PRO A 81 -1.88 6.72 12.46
C PRO A 81 -0.43 7.15 12.34
N GLU A 82 0.51 6.37 12.90
CA GLU A 82 1.94 6.70 12.86
C GLU A 82 2.56 6.57 11.48
N ALA A 83 2.05 5.66 10.64
CA ALA A 83 2.66 5.38 9.34
C ALA A 83 1.64 5.37 8.18
N PHE A 84 0.37 5.14 8.47
CA PHE A 84 -0.67 5.05 7.46
C PHE A 84 -1.42 6.37 7.38
N PHE A 85 -1.66 6.84 6.14
CA PHE A 85 -2.29 8.15 5.94
C PHE A 85 -3.02 8.19 4.59
N THR A 86 -3.69 9.31 4.33
CA THR A 86 -4.32 9.57 3.04
C THR A 86 -4.05 11.01 2.63
N ILE A 87 -4.30 11.30 1.36
CA ILE A 87 -4.14 12.65 0.80
C ILE A 87 -5.40 13.01 0.02
N PRO A 88 -5.64 14.30 -0.28
CA PRO A 88 -6.85 14.70 -1.00
C PRO A 88 -7.05 14.00 -2.34
N HIS A 89 -5.96 13.71 -3.07
CA HIS A 89 -6.05 12.99 -4.34
C HIS A 89 -6.67 11.58 -4.19
N PHE A 90 -6.61 11.01 -2.99
CA PHE A 90 -7.12 9.68 -2.68
C PHE A 90 -8.50 9.72 -1.99
N ASP A 91 -9.12 10.90 -1.86
CA ASP A 91 -10.45 10.99 -1.27
C ASP A 91 -11.45 10.18 -2.09
N GLY A 92 -12.23 9.33 -1.41
CA GLY A 92 -13.22 8.47 -2.07
C GLY A 92 -12.63 7.29 -2.83
N TYR A 93 -11.30 7.11 -2.79
CA TYR A 93 -10.63 6.00 -3.45
C TYR A 93 -10.22 4.95 -2.41
N SER A 94 -10.49 3.68 -2.71
CA SER A 94 -10.24 2.56 -1.79
C SER A 94 -8.76 2.16 -1.80
N ALA A 95 -7.92 3.06 -1.36
CA ALA A 95 -6.49 2.82 -1.16
C ALA A 95 -5.98 3.74 -0.05
N ILE A 96 -4.89 3.29 0.59
CA ILE A 96 -4.21 4.04 1.65
C ILE A 96 -2.77 4.27 1.24
N LEU A 97 -2.11 5.16 1.96
CA LEU A 97 -0.69 5.44 1.77
C LEU A 97 0.06 5.03 3.04
N ILE A 98 1.25 4.47 2.84
CA ILE A 98 2.10 4.00 3.94
C ILE A 98 3.45 4.69 3.81
N GLN A 99 3.87 5.33 4.89
CA GLN A 99 5.21 5.91 4.98
C GLN A 99 6.18 4.80 5.40
N LEU A 100 6.88 4.21 4.43
CA LEU A 100 7.71 3.02 4.67
C LEU A 100 8.75 3.20 5.78
N PRO A 101 9.42 4.36 5.92
CA PRO A 101 10.38 4.50 7.01
C PRO A 101 9.80 4.38 8.41
N LEU A 102 8.49 4.53 8.58
CA LEU A 102 7.84 4.52 9.89
C LEU A 102 7.03 3.26 10.17
N VAL A 103 6.75 2.43 9.16
CA VAL A 103 5.86 1.28 9.33
C VAL A 103 6.60 0.09 9.95
N ALA A 104 5.94 -0.61 10.88
CA ALA A 104 6.42 -1.88 11.40
C ALA A 104 6.21 -2.99 10.37
N GLU A 105 7.11 -3.96 10.32
CA GLU A 105 7.04 -5.04 9.32
C GLU A 105 5.71 -5.81 9.41
N LYS A 106 5.23 -6.09 10.62
CA LYS A 106 3.97 -6.80 10.79
C LYS A 106 2.80 -6.05 10.16
N ALA A 107 2.71 -4.74 10.41
CA ALA A 107 1.64 -3.91 9.85
C ALA A 107 1.76 -3.82 8.33
N LEU A 108 2.97 -3.72 7.82
CA LEU A 108 3.21 -3.69 6.37
C LEU A 108 2.80 -5.02 5.72
N ARG A 109 3.19 -6.14 6.31
CA ARG A 109 2.81 -7.47 5.80
C ARG A 109 1.29 -7.63 5.75
N GLU A 110 0.60 -7.24 6.81
CA GLU A 110 -0.86 -7.31 6.87
C GLU A 110 -1.51 -6.42 5.82
N ALA A 111 -1.01 -5.20 5.65
CA ALA A 111 -1.56 -4.28 4.65
C ALA A 111 -1.39 -4.82 3.23
N ILE A 112 -0.22 -5.38 2.92
CA ILE A 112 0.06 -5.96 1.60
C ILE A 112 -0.87 -7.15 1.35
N ALA A 113 -1.04 -8.04 2.33
CA ALA A 113 -1.94 -9.19 2.20
C ALA A 113 -3.39 -8.75 2.01
N ASP A 114 -3.85 -7.74 2.76
CA ASP A 114 -5.21 -7.22 2.63
C ASP A 114 -5.43 -6.56 1.26
N GLY A 115 -4.43 -5.85 0.74
CA GLY A 115 -4.49 -5.26 -0.60
C GLY A 115 -4.59 -6.34 -1.68
N TRP A 116 -3.81 -7.41 -1.53
CA TRP A 116 -3.89 -8.57 -2.41
C TRP A 116 -5.28 -9.19 -2.37
N LEU A 117 -5.84 -9.41 -1.16
CA LEU A 117 -7.19 -9.97 -1.01
C LEU A 117 -8.26 -9.09 -1.64
N ALA A 118 -8.11 -7.77 -1.56
CA ALA A 118 -9.06 -6.83 -2.15
C ALA A 118 -9.09 -6.91 -3.69
N CYS A 119 -8.00 -7.36 -4.31
CA CYS A 119 -7.84 -7.39 -5.77
C CYS A 119 -7.83 -8.79 -6.36
N ALA A 120 -7.56 -9.83 -5.57
CA ALA A 120 -7.49 -11.20 -6.07
C ALA A 120 -8.84 -11.70 -6.55
N PRO A 121 -8.89 -12.51 -7.64
CA PRO A 121 -10.12 -13.16 -8.04
C PRO A 121 -10.69 -14.01 -6.89
N PRO A 122 -12.03 -14.12 -6.78
CA PRO A 122 -12.65 -14.82 -5.64
C PRO A 122 -12.15 -16.25 -5.41
N LYS A 123 -11.91 -17.00 -6.48
CA LYS A 123 -11.40 -18.37 -6.35
C LYS A 123 -10.02 -18.40 -5.71
N LEU A 124 -9.12 -17.52 -6.19
CA LEU A 124 -7.76 -17.44 -5.67
C LEU A 124 -7.76 -16.95 -4.22
N ALA A 125 -8.59 -15.97 -3.89
CA ALA A 125 -8.74 -15.46 -2.54
C ALA A 125 -9.21 -16.57 -1.59
N ARG A 126 -10.21 -17.36 -2.00
CA ARG A 126 -10.71 -18.49 -1.18
C ARG A 126 -9.63 -19.53 -0.95
N GLN A 127 -8.85 -19.88 -1.98
CA GLN A 127 -7.76 -20.84 -1.84
C GLN A 127 -6.72 -20.35 -0.83
N PHE A 128 -6.39 -19.08 -0.87
CA PHE A 128 -5.45 -18.48 0.06
C PHE A 128 -5.99 -18.52 1.51
N LEU A 129 -7.25 -18.16 1.70
CA LEU A 129 -7.86 -18.13 3.04
C LEU A 129 -8.04 -19.54 3.64
N ASN A 130 -8.15 -20.56 2.80
CA ASN A 130 -8.37 -21.94 3.23
C ASN A 130 -7.11 -22.81 3.24
N ARG A 131 -5.93 -22.20 3.09
CA ARG A 131 -4.67 -22.95 3.14
C ARG A 131 -4.32 -23.42 4.53
#